data_e68ecf36783050c9fefc32f23a66dc97
#
_entry.id   e68ecf36783050c9fefc32f23a66dc97
#
_cell.length_a   1.000
_cell.length_b   1.000
_cell.length_c   1.000
_cell.angle_alpha   90.00
_cell.angle_beta   90.00
_cell.angle_gamma   90.00
#
_symmetry.space_group_name_H-M   'P 1'
#
loop_
_entity.id
_entity.type
_entity.pdbx_description
1 polymer ?
#
loop_
_entity_poly.entity_id
_entity_poly.type
_entity_poly.pdbx_seq_one_letter_code
_entity_poly.pdbx_strand_id
1 'polypeptide(L)'
;MKLFGIALALACCIASAAKADWEYTKWGMTPAQVEGAAQNRTRKNSDLHPDSAGNVTKLVAPYKSGKFSFEAQFAFDAADRLSSVTLVLKDKFAGQDMGMNMDMGADMSMNMDQGGCHDLQESVKTAYGPPQGGGSAHMQYAIETWQDPKNKNNVAYTVLDGAGCYVQYSAIKPAGAH
;
A
#
# COMPACT_ATOMS: atom_id res chain seq x y z
N MET A 1 -22.89 -64.06 -6.41
CA MET A 1 -22.99 -62.62 -6.73
C MET A 1 -22.37 -61.82 -5.59
N LYS A 2 -21.18 -61.23 -5.82
CA LYS A 2 -20.46 -60.39 -4.82
C LYS A 2 -20.61 -58.95 -5.26
N LEU A 3 -21.34 -58.14 -4.49
CA LEU A 3 -21.48 -56.73 -4.67
C LEU A 3 -20.24 -56.02 -4.09
N PHE A 4 -19.43 -55.45 -4.95
CA PHE A 4 -18.34 -54.55 -4.57
C PHE A 4 -18.92 -53.16 -4.34
N GLY A 5 -18.97 -52.71 -3.09
CA GLY A 5 -19.29 -51.32 -2.72
C GLY A 5 -18.09 -50.42 -2.95
N ILE A 6 -18.20 -49.49 -3.89
CA ILE A 6 -17.21 -48.41 -4.11
C ILE A 6 -17.49 -47.31 -3.08
N ALA A 7 -16.65 -47.22 -2.06
CA ALA A 7 -16.66 -46.07 -1.14
C ALA A 7 -15.97 -44.89 -1.82
N LEU A 8 -16.77 -43.93 -2.25
CA LEU A 8 -16.28 -42.63 -2.77
C LEU A 8 -15.83 -41.77 -1.59
N ALA A 9 -14.53 -41.73 -1.34
CA ALA A 9 -13.94 -40.85 -0.34
C ALA A 9 -13.99 -39.39 -0.86
N LEU A 10 -14.95 -38.61 -0.35
CA LEU A 10 -15.05 -37.20 -0.58
C LEU A 10 -13.91 -36.50 0.19
N ALA A 11 -12.79 -36.25 -0.47
CA ALA A 11 -11.69 -35.45 0.06
C ALA A 11 -12.17 -34.01 0.20
N CYS A 12 -12.62 -33.62 1.39
CA CYS A 12 -12.95 -32.27 1.76
C CYS A 12 -11.64 -31.45 1.74
N CYS A 13 -11.34 -30.77 0.63
CA CYS A 13 -10.29 -29.77 0.58
C CYS A 13 -10.66 -28.64 1.54
N ILE A 14 -10.20 -28.72 2.78
CA ILE A 14 -10.18 -27.61 3.71
C ILE A 14 -9.22 -26.59 3.10
N ALA A 15 -9.75 -25.67 2.29
CA ALA A 15 -9.02 -24.48 1.88
C ALA A 15 -8.72 -23.70 3.17
N SER A 16 -7.56 -23.93 3.76
CA SER A 16 -7.02 -23.03 4.77
C SER A 16 -7.11 -21.63 4.18
N ALA A 17 -7.93 -20.76 4.79
CA ALA A 17 -7.94 -19.34 4.44
C ALA A 17 -6.51 -18.85 4.64
N ALA A 18 -5.72 -18.89 3.58
CA ALA A 18 -4.36 -18.41 3.61
C ALA A 18 -4.45 -16.92 3.90
N LYS A 19 -3.89 -16.52 5.05
CA LYS A 19 -3.89 -15.16 5.55
C LYS A 19 -3.39 -14.24 4.44
N ALA A 20 -4.16 -13.21 4.14
CA ALA A 20 -3.75 -12.22 3.14
C ALA A 20 -2.49 -11.51 3.63
N ASP A 21 -1.56 -11.27 2.72
CA ASP A 21 -0.33 -10.55 3.04
C ASP A 21 -0.62 -9.03 3.13
N TRP A 22 -1.56 -8.53 2.33
CA TRP A 22 -2.15 -7.19 2.47
C TRP A 22 -3.64 -7.23 2.14
N GLU A 23 -4.50 -6.91 3.13
CA GLU A 23 -5.97 -6.94 3.01
C GLU A 23 -6.46 -8.24 2.37
N TYR A 24 -7.04 -8.15 1.17
CA TYR A 24 -7.56 -9.28 0.38
C TYR A 24 -6.55 -9.86 -0.62
N THR A 25 -5.32 -9.34 -0.67
CA THR A 25 -4.31 -9.76 -1.65
C THR A 25 -3.19 -10.58 -1.05
N LYS A 26 -2.46 -11.30 -1.89
CA LYS A 26 -1.23 -12.02 -1.55
C LYS A 26 -0.12 -11.62 -2.49
N TRP A 27 1.09 -11.58 -1.98
CA TRP A 27 2.26 -11.37 -2.82
C TRP A 27 2.35 -12.43 -3.91
N GLY A 28 2.72 -12.02 -5.11
CA GLY A 28 2.79 -12.89 -6.28
C GLY A 28 1.47 -13.15 -7.01
N MET A 29 0.35 -12.55 -6.60
CA MET A 29 -0.89 -12.57 -7.38
C MET A 29 -0.70 -11.88 -8.73
N THR A 30 -1.36 -12.39 -9.77
CA THR A 30 -1.46 -11.71 -11.06
C THR A 30 -2.48 -10.56 -11.01
N PRO A 31 -2.47 -9.59 -11.95
CA PRO A 31 -3.48 -8.54 -12.00
C PRO A 31 -4.91 -9.08 -11.96
N ALA A 32 -5.23 -10.10 -12.74
CA ALA A 32 -6.56 -10.72 -12.77
C ALA A 32 -6.96 -11.33 -11.40
N GLN A 33 -6.01 -11.91 -10.68
CA GLN A 33 -6.27 -12.44 -9.33
C GLN A 33 -6.54 -11.33 -8.32
N VAL A 34 -5.82 -10.19 -8.43
CA VAL A 34 -6.06 -9.00 -7.59
C VAL A 34 -7.44 -8.40 -7.91
N GLU A 35 -7.80 -8.26 -9.19
CA GLU A 35 -9.14 -7.79 -9.60
C GLU A 35 -10.25 -8.68 -9.02
N GLY A 36 -10.11 -10.00 -9.14
CA GLY A 36 -11.06 -10.96 -8.58
C GLY A 36 -11.17 -10.88 -7.05
N ALA A 37 -10.03 -10.79 -6.35
CA ALA A 37 -10.00 -10.66 -4.90
C ALA A 37 -10.61 -9.31 -4.43
N ALA A 38 -10.41 -8.26 -5.19
CA ALA A 38 -10.98 -6.94 -4.94
C ALA A 38 -12.49 -6.84 -5.25
N GLN A 39 -13.12 -7.88 -5.79
CA GLN A 39 -14.53 -7.89 -6.16
C GLN A 39 -14.90 -6.71 -7.08
N ASN A 40 -14.08 -6.48 -8.12
CA ASN A 40 -14.23 -5.40 -9.10
C ASN A 40 -14.16 -3.96 -8.53
N ARG A 41 -13.57 -3.78 -7.35
CA ARG A 41 -13.34 -2.45 -6.77
C ARG A 41 -12.09 -1.75 -7.34
N THR A 42 -11.26 -2.48 -8.09
CA THR A 42 -10.09 -1.94 -8.78
C THR A 42 -10.46 -1.34 -10.13
N ARG A 43 -9.65 -0.40 -10.59
CA ARG A 43 -9.65 0.09 -11.96
C ARG A 43 -8.23 0.00 -12.53
N LYS A 44 -8.11 -0.11 -13.84
CA LYS A 44 -6.81 -0.08 -14.50
C LYS A 44 -6.16 1.29 -14.32
N ASN A 45 -4.85 1.29 -14.06
CA ASN A 45 -4.07 2.51 -14.10
C ASN A 45 -3.78 2.90 -15.54
N SER A 46 -3.91 4.17 -15.88
CA SER A 46 -3.56 4.70 -17.22
C SER A 46 -2.07 5.04 -17.34
N ASP A 47 -1.41 5.31 -16.21
CA ASP A 47 0.02 5.58 -16.14
C ASP A 47 0.77 4.29 -15.83
N LEU A 48 1.48 3.75 -16.82
CA LEU A 48 2.19 2.48 -16.75
C LEU A 48 3.71 2.66 -16.70
N HIS A 49 4.19 3.78 -16.18
CA HIS A 49 5.63 3.98 -16.00
C HIS A 49 6.17 3.07 -14.89
N PRO A 50 7.30 2.37 -15.15
CA PRO A 50 7.94 1.57 -14.12
C PRO A 50 8.57 2.45 -13.03
N ASP A 51 8.53 1.97 -11.79
CA ASP A 51 9.29 2.54 -10.69
C ASP A 51 10.80 2.23 -10.81
N SER A 52 11.61 2.73 -9.88
CA SER A 52 13.06 2.50 -9.85
C SER A 52 13.46 1.03 -9.71
N ALA A 53 12.55 0.16 -9.26
CA ALA A 53 12.75 -1.28 -9.15
C ALA A 53 12.21 -2.05 -10.38
N GLY A 54 11.66 -1.33 -11.38
CA GLY A 54 11.08 -1.92 -12.58
C GLY A 54 9.65 -2.44 -12.41
N ASN A 55 8.99 -2.18 -11.29
CA ASN A 55 7.60 -2.57 -11.11
C ASN A 55 6.66 -1.55 -11.74
N VAL A 56 5.53 -2.01 -12.25
CA VAL A 56 4.52 -1.17 -12.90
C VAL A 56 3.22 -1.20 -12.11
N THR A 57 2.71 -0.03 -11.73
CA THR A 57 1.37 0.10 -11.13
C THR A 57 0.31 -0.11 -12.18
N LYS A 58 -0.32 -1.30 -12.19
CA LYS A 58 -1.35 -1.66 -13.19
C LYS A 58 -2.77 -1.46 -12.71
N LEU A 59 -3.01 -1.55 -11.41
CA LEU A 59 -4.33 -1.44 -10.81
C LEU A 59 -4.32 -0.41 -9.69
N VAL A 60 -5.44 0.28 -9.52
CA VAL A 60 -5.67 1.20 -8.41
C VAL A 60 -7.08 1.00 -7.85
N ALA A 61 -7.26 1.28 -6.56
CA ALA A 61 -8.56 1.20 -5.89
C ALA A 61 -8.70 2.29 -4.82
N PRO A 62 -9.91 2.79 -4.56
CA PRO A 62 -10.17 3.58 -3.36
C PRO A 62 -10.02 2.68 -2.12
N TYR A 63 -9.37 3.18 -1.09
CA TYR A 63 -9.18 2.50 0.18
C TYR A 63 -9.38 3.45 1.34
N LYS A 64 -9.97 2.97 2.44
CA LYS A 64 -10.15 3.74 3.67
C LYS A 64 -9.62 2.97 4.86
N SER A 65 -8.88 3.65 5.72
CA SER A 65 -8.42 3.12 7.01
C SER A 65 -8.57 4.19 8.09
N GLY A 66 -9.45 3.94 9.05
CA GLY A 66 -9.80 4.92 10.07
C GLY A 66 -10.32 6.22 9.44
N LYS A 67 -9.69 7.33 9.79
CA LYS A 67 -10.03 8.67 9.27
C LYS A 67 -9.42 8.98 7.90
N PHE A 68 -8.51 8.13 7.40
CA PHE A 68 -7.75 8.39 6.18
C PHE A 68 -8.42 7.80 4.95
N SER A 69 -8.37 8.54 3.85
CA SER A 69 -8.78 8.08 2.53
C SER A 69 -7.56 7.98 1.63
N PHE A 70 -7.41 6.85 0.95
CA PHE A 70 -6.26 6.55 0.10
C PHE A 70 -6.69 6.16 -1.31
N GLU A 71 -5.74 6.27 -2.22
CA GLU A 71 -5.70 5.46 -3.43
C GLU A 71 -4.68 4.34 -3.21
N ALA A 72 -5.17 3.10 -3.16
CA ALA A 72 -4.30 1.93 -3.14
C ALA A 72 -3.82 1.65 -4.58
N GLN A 73 -2.51 1.61 -4.77
CA GLN A 73 -1.83 1.36 -6.04
C GLN A 73 -1.16 0.00 -5.97
N PHE A 74 -1.53 -0.91 -6.86
CA PHE A 74 -0.99 -2.26 -6.93
C PHE A 74 0.07 -2.32 -8.01
N ALA A 75 1.33 -2.53 -7.60
CA ALA A 75 2.46 -2.61 -8.50
C ALA A 75 2.89 -4.08 -8.71
N PHE A 76 3.20 -4.40 -9.96
CA PHE A 76 3.55 -5.74 -10.42
C PHE A 76 4.96 -5.74 -11.01
N ASP A 77 5.69 -6.80 -10.75
CA ASP A 77 7.02 -7.01 -11.32
C ASP A 77 6.96 -7.39 -12.81
N ALA A 78 8.13 -7.61 -13.42
CA ALA A 78 8.25 -7.97 -14.83
C ALA A 78 7.59 -9.33 -15.20
N ALA A 79 7.31 -10.18 -14.20
CA ALA A 79 6.60 -11.45 -14.38
C ALA A 79 5.09 -11.33 -14.09
N ASP A 80 4.56 -10.11 -14.02
CA ASP A 80 3.16 -9.81 -13.67
C ASP A 80 2.74 -10.35 -12.29
N ARG A 81 3.65 -10.28 -11.32
CA ARG A 81 3.40 -10.69 -9.94
C ARG A 81 3.32 -9.48 -9.03
N LEU A 82 2.29 -9.44 -8.18
CA LEU A 82 2.11 -8.36 -7.19
C LEU A 82 3.33 -8.29 -6.29
N SER A 83 4.04 -7.18 -6.35
CA SER A 83 5.30 -6.93 -5.63
C SER A 83 5.15 -5.90 -4.51
N SER A 84 4.27 -4.93 -4.69
CA SER A 84 3.99 -3.91 -3.67
C SER A 84 2.58 -3.34 -3.78
N VAL A 85 2.11 -2.79 -2.65
CA VAL A 85 0.89 -1.98 -2.58
C VAL A 85 1.26 -0.66 -1.93
N THR A 86 0.98 0.45 -2.61
CA THR A 86 1.22 1.80 -2.12
C THR A 86 -0.09 2.49 -1.82
N LEU A 87 -0.24 2.98 -0.60
CA LEU A 87 -1.39 3.77 -0.15
C LEU A 87 -1.05 5.25 -0.24
N VAL A 88 -1.47 5.91 -1.30
CA VAL A 88 -1.28 7.34 -1.50
C VAL A 88 -2.40 8.08 -0.78
N LEU A 89 -2.05 8.94 0.17
CA LEU A 89 -3.03 9.72 0.93
C LEU A 89 -3.75 10.73 0.02
N LYS A 90 -5.08 10.68 0.03
CA LYS A 90 -5.93 11.56 -0.79
C LYS A 90 -6.42 12.79 -0.03
N ASP A 91 -6.29 12.81 1.27
CA ASP A 91 -6.86 13.86 2.08
C ASP A 91 -6.09 15.17 1.94
N LYS A 92 -6.77 16.14 1.31
CA LYS A 92 -6.55 17.59 1.35
C LYS A 92 -5.60 18.28 0.37
N PHE A 93 -5.38 17.76 -0.83
CA PHE A 93 -5.11 18.70 -1.93
C PHE A 93 -6.40 19.15 -2.65
N ALA A 94 -7.54 18.58 -2.35
CA ALA A 94 -8.84 18.88 -2.98
C ALA A 94 -9.72 19.86 -2.19
N GLY A 95 -9.15 20.79 -1.45
CA GLY A 95 -9.97 21.67 -0.60
C GLY A 95 -9.39 23.03 -0.24
N GLN A 96 -8.27 23.44 -0.80
CA GLN A 96 -7.97 24.85 -0.86
C GLN A 96 -8.61 25.43 -2.12
N ASP A 97 -9.93 25.69 -2.04
CA ASP A 97 -10.51 26.80 -2.76
C ASP A 97 -9.58 27.98 -2.54
N MET A 98 -8.94 28.46 -3.60
CA MET A 98 -8.18 29.70 -3.59
C MET A 98 -9.16 30.86 -3.41
N GLY A 99 -9.78 30.95 -2.26
CA GLY A 99 -10.32 32.19 -1.75
C GLY A 99 -9.14 33.08 -1.42
N MET A 100 -8.76 33.92 -2.37
CA MET A 100 -7.80 35.02 -2.17
C MET A 100 -8.31 35.95 -1.08
N ASN A 101 -8.06 35.65 0.19
CA ASN A 101 -7.99 36.63 1.23
C ASN A 101 -6.51 37.00 1.35
N MET A 102 -6.12 38.03 0.59
CA MET A 102 -4.89 38.76 0.81
C MET A 102 -5.04 39.56 2.11
N ASP A 103 -4.78 38.94 3.24
CA ASP A 103 -4.46 39.68 4.45
C ASP A 103 -2.93 39.80 4.52
N MET A 104 -2.41 40.91 4.10
CA MET A 104 -0.99 41.26 4.12
C MET A 104 -0.59 41.57 5.57
N GLY A 105 -0.07 40.64 6.28
CA GLY A 105 0.60 40.92 7.54
C GLY A 105 0.60 39.77 8.54
N ALA A 106 1.35 38.71 8.30
CA ALA A 106 1.93 37.88 9.37
C ALA A 106 2.91 36.88 8.74
N ASP A 107 4.15 36.96 9.21
CA ASP A 107 5.15 35.91 9.29
C ASP A 107 4.97 34.74 8.29
N MET A 108 5.69 34.81 7.16
CA MET A 108 5.79 33.70 6.23
C MET A 108 6.69 32.59 6.85
N SER A 109 6.33 32.03 7.97
CA SER A 109 6.66 30.65 8.24
C SER A 109 5.69 29.85 7.38
N MET A 110 6.14 29.37 6.23
CA MET A 110 5.43 28.34 5.45
C MET A 110 5.37 27.06 6.31
N ASN A 111 4.51 27.09 7.32
CA ASN A 111 3.92 25.89 7.85
C ASN A 111 2.99 25.37 6.76
N MET A 112 3.57 24.76 5.73
CA MET A 112 2.87 23.77 4.95
C MET A 112 2.60 22.63 5.93
N ASP A 113 1.56 22.82 6.75
CA ASP A 113 0.91 21.73 7.46
C ASP A 113 0.51 20.73 6.37
N GLN A 114 1.35 19.72 6.19
CA GLN A 114 1.08 18.57 5.32
C GLN A 114 -0.04 17.76 5.98
N GLY A 115 -1.07 18.47 6.31
CA GLY A 115 -2.25 18.28 7.15
C GLY A 115 -2.91 16.92 7.28
N GLY A 116 -2.31 15.89 6.91
CA GLY A 116 -2.69 14.48 7.08
C GLY A 116 -1.45 13.60 7.16
N CYS A 117 -0.30 14.08 6.68
CA CYS A 117 0.92 13.28 6.63
C CYS A 117 1.51 13.04 8.02
N HIS A 118 1.53 14.07 8.88
CA HIS A 118 1.96 13.90 10.28
C HIS A 118 1.03 12.91 11.03
N ASP A 119 -0.27 13.09 10.90
CA ASP A 119 -1.26 12.21 11.51
C ASP A 119 -1.13 10.76 11.00
N LEU A 120 -0.86 10.60 9.70
CA LEU A 120 -0.61 9.29 9.11
C LEU A 120 0.67 8.66 9.65
N GLN A 121 1.75 9.42 9.78
CA GLN A 121 3.01 8.97 10.37
C GLN A 121 2.81 8.47 11.79
N GLU A 122 2.11 9.23 12.63
CA GLU A 122 1.81 8.83 14.01
C GLU A 122 0.90 7.60 14.09
N SER A 123 -0.03 7.46 13.13
CA SER A 123 -0.86 6.27 13.01
C SER A 123 -0.03 5.03 12.65
N VAL A 124 0.93 5.15 11.74
CA VAL A 124 1.85 4.05 11.38
C VAL A 124 2.75 3.69 12.56
N LYS A 125 3.31 4.67 13.28
CA LYS A 125 4.09 4.44 14.50
C LYS A 125 3.26 3.76 15.59
N THR A 126 2.00 4.14 15.73
CA THR A 126 1.09 3.48 16.69
C THR A 126 0.86 2.01 16.34
N ALA A 127 0.75 1.70 15.04
CA ALA A 127 0.50 0.33 14.56
C ALA A 127 1.74 -0.58 14.63
N TYR A 128 2.93 -0.06 14.33
CA TYR A 128 4.16 -0.84 14.16
C TYR A 128 5.25 -0.53 15.19
N GLY A 129 5.04 0.45 16.06
CA GLY A 129 6.04 0.91 17.02
C GLY A 129 7.04 1.91 16.43
N PRO A 130 8.18 2.15 17.11
CA PRO A 130 9.21 3.04 16.59
C PRO A 130 9.80 2.48 15.29
N PRO A 131 10.20 3.35 14.34
CA PRO A 131 10.81 2.90 13.10
C PRO A 131 12.09 2.13 13.33
N GLN A 132 12.31 1.09 12.54
CA GLN A 132 13.48 0.20 12.62
C GLN A 132 14.59 0.65 11.65
N GLY A 133 14.27 1.49 10.70
CA GLY A 133 15.19 2.06 9.74
C GLY A 133 14.58 3.28 9.08
N GLY A 134 15.35 3.89 8.20
CA GLY A 134 14.92 5.06 7.46
C GLY A 134 16.05 6.05 7.28
N GLY A 135 15.73 7.18 6.65
CA GLY A 135 16.66 8.27 6.40
C GLY A 135 15.95 9.45 5.76
N SER A 136 16.62 10.58 5.74
CA SER A 136 16.21 11.74 4.96
C SER A 136 17.32 12.11 3.99
N ALA A 137 17.01 12.40 2.74
CA ALA A 137 17.97 12.90 1.78
C ALA A 137 17.63 14.33 1.38
N HIS A 138 18.50 15.25 1.72
CA HIS A 138 18.54 16.63 1.22
C HIS A 138 17.21 17.39 1.27
N MET A 139 16.46 17.31 2.39
CA MET A 139 15.17 17.99 2.60
C MET A 139 14.05 17.65 1.61
N GLN A 140 14.26 16.76 0.66
CA GLN A 140 13.25 16.45 -0.36
C GLN A 140 12.32 15.30 0.02
N TYR A 141 12.80 14.37 0.83
CA TYR A 141 11.97 13.28 1.34
C TYR A 141 12.51 12.72 2.65
N ALA A 142 11.62 12.15 3.45
CA ALA A 142 11.95 11.33 4.59
C ALA A 142 11.26 9.98 4.46
N ILE A 143 11.99 8.91 4.83
CA ILE A 143 11.49 7.54 4.82
C ILE A 143 11.67 6.95 6.21
N GLU A 144 10.64 6.32 6.72
CA GLU A 144 10.68 5.48 7.93
C GLU A 144 10.24 4.07 7.55
N THR A 145 10.91 3.05 8.10
CA THR A 145 10.64 1.66 7.72
C THR A 145 10.44 0.76 8.92
N TRP A 146 9.58 -0.25 8.72
CA TRP A 146 9.24 -1.29 9.69
C TRP A 146 9.19 -2.66 9.01
N GLN A 147 9.31 -3.70 9.81
CA GLN A 147 8.96 -5.05 9.42
C GLN A 147 7.73 -5.51 10.20
N ASP A 148 6.76 -6.06 9.50
CA ASP A 148 5.61 -6.76 10.06
C ASP A 148 5.75 -8.27 9.80
N PRO A 149 6.45 -9.00 10.66
CA PRO A 149 6.66 -10.44 10.46
C PRO A 149 5.37 -11.25 10.54
N LYS A 150 4.34 -10.73 11.22
CA LYS A 150 3.03 -11.38 11.34
C LYS A 150 2.32 -11.49 9.99
N ASN A 151 2.40 -10.43 9.18
CA ASN A 151 1.81 -10.37 7.85
C ASN A 151 2.86 -10.51 6.75
N LYS A 152 4.14 -10.74 7.09
CA LYS A 152 5.28 -10.89 6.17
C LYS A 152 5.52 -9.68 5.28
N ASN A 153 5.32 -8.49 5.84
CA ASN A 153 5.44 -7.22 5.11
C ASN A 153 6.63 -6.41 5.59
N ASN A 154 7.35 -5.82 4.63
CA ASN A 154 8.06 -4.57 4.87
C ASN A 154 7.05 -3.43 4.73
N VAL A 155 7.12 -2.46 5.61
CA VAL A 155 6.28 -1.26 5.59
C VAL A 155 7.22 -0.05 5.50
N ALA A 156 6.94 0.86 4.58
CA ALA A 156 7.67 2.10 4.43
C ALA A 156 6.68 3.27 4.42
N TYR A 157 6.84 4.21 5.33
CA TYR A 157 6.19 5.51 5.25
C TYR A 157 7.15 6.49 4.57
N THR A 158 6.66 7.22 3.61
CA THR A 158 7.43 8.22 2.88
C THR A 158 6.66 9.52 2.84
N VAL A 159 7.34 10.62 3.16
CA VAL A 159 6.84 11.98 2.94
C VAL A 159 7.72 12.64 1.89
N LEU A 160 7.08 13.27 0.91
CA LEU A 160 7.72 14.04 -0.15
C LEU A 160 7.39 15.50 0.08
N ASP A 161 8.40 16.35 0.13
CA ASP A 161 8.20 17.79 0.32
C ASP A 161 7.35 18.37 -0.83
N GLY A 162 6.24 19.02 -0.46
CA GLY A 162 5.29 19.59 -1.41
C GLY A 162 4.45 18.61 -2.25
N ALA A 163 4.68 17.28 -2.14
CA ALA A 163 3.99 16.27 -2.95
C ALA A 163 3.12 15.30 -2.14
N GLY A 164 3.15 15.38 -0.81
CA GLY A 164 2.33 14.54 0.06
C GLY A 164 3.07 13.35 0.67
N CYS A 165 2.32 12.34 1.10
CA CYS A 165 2.87 11.17 1.74
C CYS A 165 2.15 9.89 1.33
N TYR A 166 2.82 8.75 1.55
CA TYR A 166 2.27 7.44 1.27
C TYR A 166 2.85 6.37 2.21
N VAL A 167 2.14 5.26 2.32
CA VAL A 167 2.60 4.05 2.98
C VAL A 167 2.72 2.95 1.93
N GLN A 168 3.88 2.32 1.83
CA GLN A 168 4.12 1.20 0.92
C GLN A 168 4.30 -0.10 1.70
N TYR A 169 3.64 -1.13 1.23
CA TYR A 169 3.79 -2.51 1.69
C TYR A 169 4.46 -3.34 0.60
N SER A 170 5.38 -4.20 1.00
CA SER A 170 6.03 -5.17 0.10
C SER A 170 6.35 -6.45 0.84
N ALA A 171 6.59 -7.55 0.13
CA ALA A 171 6.98 -8.81 0.72
C ALA A 171 8.31 -8.70 1.47
N ILE A 172 8.42 -9.34 2.64
CA ILE A 172 9.74 -9.62 3.22
C ILE A 172 10.39 -10.69 2.36
N LYS A 173 11.46 -10.33 1.64
CA LYS A 173 12.24 -11.30 0.86
C LYS A 173 13.05 -12.18 1.81
N PRO A 174 13.06 -13.51 1.61
CA PRO A 174 13.99 -14.37 2.35
C PRO A 174 15.43 -13.90 2.13
N ALA A 175 16.25 -13.95 3.19
CA ALA A 175 17.66 -13.65 3.06
C ALA A 175 18.31 -14.57 2.01
N GLY A 176 18.87 -13.99 0.94
CA GLY A 176 19.53 -14.73 -0.15
C GLY A 176 18.70 -14.90 -1.44
N ALA A 177 17.49 -14.37 -1.54
CA ALA A 177 16.76 -14.27 -2.79
C ALA A 177 17.19 -12.99 -3.54
N HIS A 178 18.10 -13.15 -4.49
CA HIS A 178 18.54 -12.12 -5.46
C HIS A 178 17.79 -12.28 -6.77
#